data_83d20374061fb03fa80c5e043358469c
#
_entry.id   83d20374061fb03fa80c5e043358469c
#
_cell.length_a   1.000
_cell.length_b   1.000
_cell.length_c   1.000
_cell.angle_alpha   90.00
_cell.angle_beta   90.00
_cell.angle_gamma   90.00
#
_symmetry.space_group_name_H-M   'P 1'
#
loop_
_entity.id
_entity.type
_entity.pdbx_description
1 polymer ?
#
loop_
_entity_poly.entity_id
_entity_poly.type
_entity_poly.pdbx_seq_one_letter_code
_entity_poly.pdbx_strand_id
1 'polypeptide(L)'
;LGDVYKRQVFRGLGFPVDLVNHEYPVKPYLDNHSEEQKLLSLCQNKQIIGVAPFASYKGKSYPLDLMQNVIAYLQINYNVYLFGGGNNELKQIEIWDKAYENVYDVSTRFSLSQQINIINYIDLMISMDSANGHLAANCGIPVLTIWGMTHPFCGFTPFDQSSENSIMIDRNLYPSIPTSVFGNKVPKGYESAFRSIEPKEIIEKALKILDDTIPHHN
;
A
#
# COMPACT_ATOMS: atom_id res chain seq x y z
N LEU A 1 9.85 -13.96 7.88
CA LEU A 1 9.88 -14.85 9.08
C LEU A 1 8.47 -15.23 9.55
N GLY A 2 7.51 -14.27 9.59
CA GLY A 2 6.13 -14.54 10.04
C GLY A 2 5.44 -15.66 9.25
N ASP A 3 5.57 -15.66 7.95
CA ASP A 3 4.93 -16.65 7.08
C ASP A 3 5.58 -18.04 7.19
N VAL A 4 6.90 -18.11 7.44
CA VAL A 4 7.60 -19.36 7.68
C VAL A 4 7.07 -20.05 8.94
N TYR A 5 6.83 -19.30 10.03
CA TYR A 5 6.27 -19.85 11.27
C TYR A 5 4.81 -20.30 11.07
N LYS A 6 3.99 -19.52 10.41
CA LYS A 6 2.61 -19.90 10.07
C LYS A 6 2.58 -21.19 9.24
N ARG A 7 3.43 -21.28 8.22
CA ARG A 7 3.59 -22.49 7.41
C ARG A 7 3.93 -23.73 8.25
N GLN A 8 4.81 -23.59 9.25
CA GLN A 8 5.17 -24.69 10.16
C GLN A 8 3.95 -25.17 10.97
N VAL A 9 3.12 -24.24 11.46
CA VAL A 9 1.89 -24.56 12.19
C VAL A 9 0.93 -25.34 11.30
N PHE A 10 0.66 -24.87 10.08
CA PHE A 10 -0.22 -25.56 9.13
C PHE A 10 0.32 -26.96 8.78
N ARG A 11 1.64 -27.11 8.58
CA ARG A 11 2.25 -28.42 8.35
C ARG A 11 2.07 -29.35 9.54
N GLY A 12 2.26 -28.85 10.77
CA GLY A 12 2.02 -29.62 11.99
C GLY A 12 0.57 -30.07 12.17
N LEU A 13 -0.37 -29.33 11.59
CA LEU A 13 -1.80 -29.68 11.56
C LEU A 13 -2.18 -30.60 10.37
N GLY A 14 -1.21 -31.04 9.56
CA GLY A 14 -1.45 -31.90 8.40
C GLY A 14 -1.84 -31.17 7.10
N PHE A 15 -1.75 -29.83 7.09
CA PHE A 15 -2.01 -29.01 5.89
C PHE A 15 -0.68 -28.56 5.26
N PRO A 16 -0.16 -29.22 4.21
CA PRO A 16 1.03 -28.78 3.50
C PRO A 16 0.76 -27.46 2.78
N VAL A 17 1.49 -26.41 3.15
CA VAL A 17 1.44 -25.12 2.49
C VAL A 17 2.75 -24.92 1.73
N ASP A 18 2.67 -24.69 0.42
CA ASP A 18 3.80 -24.27 -0.39
C ASP A 18 3.72 -22.75 -0.61
N LEU A 19 4.77 -22.02 -0.19
CA LEU A 19 4.88 -20.57 -0.34
C LEU A 19 5.71 -20.18 -1.57
N VAL A 20 6.30 -21.15 -2.27
CA VAL A 20 7.13 -20.92 -3.46
C VAL A 20 6.29 -21.11 -4.72
N ASN A 21 5.52 -22.22 -4.77
CA ASN A 21 4.63 -22.53 -5.89
C ASN A 21 3.18 -22.23 -5.46
N HIS A 22 2.89 -20.94 -5.26
CA HIS A 22 1.55 -20.49 -4.91
C HIS A 22 0.84 -19.92 -6.14
N GLU A 23 -0.47 -19.86 -6.06
CA GLU A 23 -1.33 -19.21 -7.04
C GLU A 23 -2.08 -18.06 -6.35
N TYR A 24 -2.18 -16.92 -7.01
CA TYR A 24 -3.02 -15.83 -6.53
C TYR A 24 -4.49 -16.12 -6.81
N PRO A 25 -5.41 -15.56 -6.01
CA PRO A 25 -6.84 -15.64 -6.30
C PRO A 25 -7.12 -15.14 -7.73
N VAL A 26 -8.06 -15.81 -8.38
CA VAL A 26 -8.51 -15.39 -9.71
C VAL A 26 -9.13 -14.01 -9.61
N LYS A 27 -8.69 -13.11 -10.49
CA LYS A 27 -9.24 -11.75 -10.59
C LYS A 27 -10.76 -11.81 -10.74
N PRO A 28 -11.55 -11.15 -9.87
CA PRO A 28 -12.99 -11.24 -9.91
C PRO A 28 -13.53 -10.61 -11.19
N TYR A 29 -14.52 -11.27 -11.81
CA TYR A 29 -15.29 -10.65 -12.88
C TYR A 29 -16.22 -9.59 -12.27
N LEU A 30 -16.22 -8.39 -12.84
CA LEU A 30 -17.13 -7.32 -12.47
C LEU A 30 -18.21 -7.19 -13.53
N ASP A 31 -19.47 -7.17 -13.08
CA ASP A 31 -20.59 -6.89 -13.97
C ASP A 31 -20.47 -5.46 -14.56
N ASN A 32 -20.80 -5.30 -15.85
CA ASN A 32 -20.68 -4.02 -16.55
C ASN A 32 -21.53 -2.89 -15.94
N HIS A 33 -22.51 -3.23 -15.12
CA HIS A 33 -23.39 -2.28 -14.43
C HIS A 33 -22.99 -2.06 -12.96
N SER A 34 -21.99 -2.80 -12.45
CA SER A 34 -21.51 -2.61 -11.08
C SER A 34 -20.89 -1.24 -10.85
N GLU A 35 -20.96 -0.74 -9.63
CA GLU A 35 -20.36 0.55 -9.28
C GLU A 35 -18.82 0.50 -9.38
N GLU A 36 -18.21 -0.66 -9.09
CA GLU A 36 -16.78 -0.91 -9.28
C GLU A 36 -16.38 -0.75 -10.75
N GLN A 37 -17.14 -1.37 -11.67
CA GLN A 37 -16.87 -1.27 -13.11
C GLN A 37 -17.07 0.15 -13.63
N LYS A 38 -18.06 0.88 -13.12
CA LYS A 38 -18.25 2.30 -13.45
C LYS A 38 -17.04 3.13 -13.01
N LEU A 39 -16.52 2.93 -11.79
CA LEU A 39 -15.31 3.61 -11.34
C LEU A 39 -14.11 3.30 -12.24
N LEU A 40 -13.87 2.01 -12.53
CA LEU A 40 -12.77 1.58 -13.38
C LEU A 40 -12.86 2.14 -14.80
N SER A 41 -14.09 2.33 -15.33
CA SER A 41 -14.29 2.91 -16.67
C SER A 41 -13.89 4.38 -16.77
N LEU A 42 -13.78 5.11 -15.65
CA LEU A 42 -13.30 6.49 -15.62
C LEU A 42 -11.79 6.59 -15.90
N CYS A 43 -11.05 5.48 -15.79
CA CYS A 43 -9.59 5.47 -15.86
C CYS A 43 -9.00 5.82 -17.25
N GLN A 44 -9.79 5.85 -18.32
CA GLN A 44 -9.38 6.28 -19.66
C GLN A 44 -8.05 5.65 -20.12
N ASN A 45 -7.83 4.37 -19.87
CA ASN A 45 -6.60 3.61 -20.15
C ASN A 45 -5.33 4.08 -19.38
N LYS A 46 -5.46 4.96 -18.37
CA LYS A 46 -4.36 5.27 -17.45
C LYS A 46 -4.22 4.17 -16.41
N GLN A 47 -2.97 3.87 -16.02
CA GLN A 47 -2.71 2.98 -14.89
C GLN A 47 -3.30 3.53 -13.59
N ILE A 48 -3.63 2.60 -12.68
CA ILE A 48 -4.29 2.90 -11.40
C ILE A 48 -3.31 2.64 -10.26
N ILE A 49 -3.05 3.66 -9.46
CA ILE A 49 -2.24 3.56 -8.25
C ILE A 49 -3.16 3.63 -7.03
N GLY A 50 -3.20 2.55 -6.25
CA GLY A 50 -3.82 2.58 -4.93
C GLY A 50 -2.91 3.28 -3.94
N VAL A 51 -3.46 4.14 -3.09
CA VAL A 51 -2.73 4.82 -2.01
C VAL A 51 -3.48 4.60 -0.70
N ALA A 52 -2.81 3.91 0.24
CA ALA A 52 -3.28 3.65 1.60
C ALA A 52 -2.38 4.38 2.62
N PRO A 53 -2.58 5.69 2.83
CA PRO A 53 -1.64 6.57 3.51
C PRO A 53 -1.72 6.51 5.05
N PHE A 54 -2.62 5.68 5.59
CA PHE A 54 -2.93 5.64 7.01
C PHE A 54 -2.46 4.35 7.66
N ALA A 55 -2.23 4.42 8.97
CA ALA A 55 -1.93 3.26 9.81
C ALA A 55 -2.46 3.47 11.23
N SER A 56 -2.59 2.36 11.97
CA SER A 56 -3.17 2.36 13.32
C SER A 56 -2.37 3.17 14.36
N TYR A 57 -1.08 3.42 14.10
CA TYR A 57 -0.20 4.12 15.02
C TYR A 57 0.54 5.27 14.34
N LYS A 58 0.72 6.36 15.08
CA LYS A 58 1.45 7.55 14.62
C LYS A 58 2.87 7.21 14.12
N GLY A 59 3.55 6.26 14.77
CA GLY A 59 4.88 5.79 14.36
C GLY A 59 4.90 5.01 13.04
N LYS A 60 3.75 4.74 12.44
CA LYS A 60 3.60 4.06 11.15
C LYS A 60 2.95 4.95 10.09
N SER A 61 2.61 6.21 10.40
CA SER A 61 1.88 7.11 9.51
C SER A 61 2.80 8.17 8.94
N TYR A 62 2.99 8.15 7.63
CA TYR A 62 3.73 9.19 6.90
C TYR A 62 2.99 10.54 7.01
N PRO A 63 3.69 11.69 7.11
CA PRO A 63 3.04 12.99 7.21
C PRO A 63 2.09 13.27 6.03
N LEU A 64 0.84 13.62 6.33
CA LEU A 64 -0.21 13.78 5.31
C LEU A 64 0.07 14.94 4.36
N ASP A 65 0.75 15.99 4.81
CA ASP A 65 1.20 17.10 3.98
C ASP A 65 2.24 16.66 2.93
N LEU A 66 3.11 15.73 3.28
CA LEU A 66 4.08 15.15 2.35
C LEU A 66 3.42 14.11 1.43
N MET A 67 2.49 13.29 1.96
CA MET A 67 1.72 12.36 1.14
C MET A 67 0.86 13.09 0.12
N GLN A 68 0.32 14.25 0.47
CA GLN A 68 -0.41 15.10 -0.47
C GLN A 68 0.45 15.49 -1.68
N ASN A 69 1.75 15.78 -1.48
CA ASN A 69 2.66 16.07 -2.58
C ASN A 69 2.88 14.86 -3.49
N VAL A 70 2.93 13.65 -2.93
CA VAL A 70 2.98 12.41 -3.71
C VAL A 70 1.72 12.24 -4.56
N ILE A 71 0.55 12.37 -3.94
CA ILE A 71 -0.76 12.26 -4.62
C ILE A 71 -0.89 13.32 -5.72
N ALA A 72 -0.55 14.59 -5.42
CA ALA A 72 -0.63 15.70 -6.36
C ALA A 72 0.24 15.48 -7.61
N TYR A 73 1.40 14.85 -7.45
CA TYR A 73 2.26 14.49 -8.57
C TYR A 73 1.69 13.32 -9.38
N LEU A 74 1.34 12.23 -8.71
CA LEU A 74 0.90 11.00 -9.38
C LEU A 74 -0.38 11.20 -10.17
N GLN A 75 -1.34 11.97 -9.68
CA GLN A 75 -2.62 12.19 -10.34
C GLN A 75 -2.52 12.92 -11.69
N ILE A 76 -1.38 13.51 -12.04
CA ILE A 76 -1.18 14.15 -13.35
C ILE A 76 -1.26 13.10 -14.47
N ASN A 77 -0.62 11.95 -14.28
CA ASN A 77 -0.50 10.91 -15.30
C ASN A 77 -1.21 9.60 -14.98
N TYR A 78 -1.63 9.40 -13.72
CA TYR A 78 -2.23 8.17 -13.20
C TYR A 78 -3.58 8.46 -12.58
N ASN A 79 -4.41 7.43 -12.45
CA ASN A 79 -5.57 7.48 -11.57
C ASN A 79 -5.14 7.04 -10.17
N VAL A 80 -5.48 7.82 -9.16
CA VAL A 80 -5.10 7.55 -7.76
C VAL A 80 -6.34 7.14 -6.98
N TYR A 81 -6.36 5.91 -6.48
CA TYR A 81 -7.45 5.37 -5.67
C TYR A 81 -7.07 5.37 -4.20
N LEU A 82 -7.84 6.06 -3.37
CA LEU A 82 -7.55 6.26 -1.95
C LEU A 82 -8.26 5.23 -1.09
N PHE A 83 -7.49 4.62 -0.19
CA PHE A 83 -7.95 3.61 0.77
C PHE A 83 -7.71 4.05 2.21
N GLY A 84 -8.71 3.88 3.08
CA GLY A 84 -8.64 4.17 4.51
C GLY A 84 -9.87 3.62 5.23
N GLY A 85 -10.02 3.86 6.54
CA GLY A 85 -11.13 3.27 7.30
C GLY A 85 -11.60 4.05 8.53
N GLY A 86 -10.76 4.89 9.10
CA GLY A 86 -11.12 5.68 10.30
C GLY A 86 -11.82 6.99 9.96
N ASN A 87 -12.71 7.49 10.82
CA ASN A 87 -13.47 8.72 10.57
C ASN A 87 -12.62 9.93 10.19
N ASN A 88 -11.43 10.10 10.79
CA ASN A 88 -10.52 11.19 10.43
C ASN A 88 -9.81 10.94 9.10
N GLU A 89 -9.54 9.68 8.78
CA GLU A 89 -8.95 9.25 7.52
C GLU A 89 -9.91 9.52 6.37
N LEU A 90 -11.19 9.17 6.52
CA LEU A 90 -12.22 9.40 5.51
C LEU A 90 -12.42 10.90 5.21
N LYS A 91 -12.33 11.77 6.22
CA LYS A 91 -12.37 13.22 5.99
C LYS A 91 -11.19 13.71 5.15
N GLN A 92 -10.00 13.18 5.40
CA GLN A 92 -8.82 13.54 4.62
C GLN A 92 -8.90 13.04 3.19
N ILE A 93 -9.41 11.82 2.99
CA ILE A 93 -9.67 11.24 1.67
C ILE A 93 -10.65 12.11 0.89
N GLU A 94 -11.75 12.53 1.50
CA GLU A 94 -12.75 13.41 0.89
C GLU A 94 -12.14 14.76 0.44
N ILE A 95 -11.22 15.31 1.23
CA ILE A 95 -10.51 16.55 0.87
C ILE A 95 -9.67 16.34 -0.41
N TRP A 96 -8.95 15.24 -0.50
CA TRP A 96 -8.11 14.96 -1.66
C TRP A 96 -8.92 14.57 -2.91
N ASP A 97 -10.01 13.80 -2.75
CA ASP A 97 -10.95 13.45 -3.85
C ASP A 97 -11.56 14.71 -4.47
N LYS A 98 -11.86 15.74 -3.65
CA LYS A 98 -12.38 17.01 -4.14
C LYS A 98 -11.32 17.96 -4.73
N ALA A 99 -10.07 17.81 -4.30
CA ALA A 99 -9.00 18.73 -4.69
C ALA A 99 -8.34 18.37 -6.02
N TYR A 100 -8.42 17.11 -6.45
CA TYR A 100 -7.69 16.60 -7.60
C TYR A 100 -8.60 15.85 -8.57
N GLU A 101 -8.39 16.03 -9.87
CA GLU A 101 -9.26 15.49 -10.93
C GLU A 101 -9.18 13.97 -11.06
N ASN A 102 -7.98 13.38 -10.91
CA ASN A 102 -7.76 11.94 -11.10
C ASN A 102 -7.53 11.22 -9.76
N VAL A 103 -8.11 11.72 -8.68
CA VAL A 103 -8.08 11.10 -7.35
C VAL A 103 -9.48 10.68 -6.97
N TYR A 104 -9.65 9.45 -6.50
CA TYR A 104 -10.96 8.85 -6.25
C TYR A 104 -11.01 8.22 -4.85
N ASP A 105 -12.01 8.60 -4.08
CA ASP A 105 -12.34 7.97 -2.82
C ASP A 105 -12.97 6.58 -3.04
N VAL A 106 -12.25 5.53 -2.68
CA VAL A 106 -12.75 4.15 -2.69
C VAL A 106 -13.35 3.78 -1.34
N SER A 107 -12.86 4.37 -0.26
CA SER A 107 -13.18 3.94 1.10
C SER A 107 -14.59 4.26 1.55
N THR A 108 -15.14 5.43 1.17
CA THR A 108 -16.49 5.83 1.58
C THR A 108 -17.56 5.31 0.62
N ARG A 109 -17.19 5.07 -0.63
CA ARG A 109 -18.14 4.72 -1.71
C ARG A 109 -18.39 3.21 -1.79
N PHE A 110 -17.46 2.40 -1.29
CA PHE A 110 -17.48 0.95 -1.49
C PHE A 110 -17.35 0.18 -0.17
N SER A 111 -18.09 -0.92 -0.06
CA SER A 111 -17.92 -1.89 1.01
C SER A 111 -16.53 -2.55 0.95
N LEU A 112 -16.06 -3.14 2.04
CA LEU A 112 -14.75 -3.81 2.08
C LEU A 112 -14.61 -4.88 0.98
N SER A 113 -15.67 -5.65 0.71
CA SER A 113 -15.67 -6.64 -0.37
C SER A 113 -15.45 -6.00 -1.74
N GLN A 114 -16.14 -4.88 -2.01
CA GLN A 114 -15.97 -4.14 -3.25
C GLN A 114 -14.59 -3.47 -3.35
N GLN A 115 -14.06 -2.97 -2.23
CA GLN A 115 -12.69 -2.45 -2.19
C GLN A 115 -11.67 -3.53 -2.56
N ILE A 116 -11.83 -4.76 -2.06
CA ILE A 116 -10.98 -5.90 -2.43
C ILE A 116 -11.14 -6.23 -3.93
N ASN A 117 -12.36 -6.17 -4.46
CA ASN A 117 -12.57 -6.33 -5.90
C ASN A 117 -11.80 -5.26 -6.70
N ILE A 118 -11.88 -4.00 -6.31
CA ILE A 118 -11.18 -2.88 -6.96
C ILE A 118 -9.65 -3.05 -6.87
N ILE A 119 -9.13 -3.53 -5.72
CA ILE A 119 -7.70 -3.79 -5.53
C ILE A 119 -7.15 -4.76 -6.59
N ASN A 120 -7.93 -5.73 -7.06
CA ASN A 120 -7.50 -6.63 -8.12
C ASN A 120 -7.28 -5.94 -9.48
N TYR A 121 -7.64 -4.68 -9.61
CA TYR A 121 -7.56 -3.92 -10.87
C TYR A 121 -6.57 -2.76 -10.82
N ILE A 122 -5.90 -2.55 -9.68
CA ILE A 122 -4.83 -1.53 -9.59
C ILE A 122 -3.49 -2.11 -10.07
N ASP A 123 -2.59 -1.24 -10.51
CA ASP A 123 -1.28 -1.62 -11.02
C ASP A 123 -0.19 -1.58 -9.95
N LEU A 124 -0.39 -0.76 -8.91
CA LEU A 124 0.51 -0.61 -7.76
C LEU A 124 -0.27 -0.18 -6.53
N MET A 125 0.08 -0.69 -5.35
CA MET A 125 -0.37 -0.16 -4.07
C MET A 125 0.78 0.55 -3.36
N ILE A 126 0.64 1.84 -3.05
CA ILE A 126 1.51 2.56 -2.11
C ILE A 126 0.84 2.49 -0.74
N SER A 127 1.48 1.85 0.22
CA SER A 127 0.88 1.60 1.52
C SER A 127 1.85 1.88 2.66
N MET A 128 1.31 2.33 3.77
CA MET A 128 2.01 2.20 5.05
C MET A 128 2.10 0.71 5.44
N ASP A 129 2.90 0.37 6.46
CA ASP A 129 2.84 -0.94 7.13
C ASP A 129 1.44 -1.11 7.75
N SER A 130 0.46 -1.49 6.92
CA SER A 130 -0.97 -1.55 7.23
C SER A 130 -1.71 -2.64 6.43
N ALA A 131 -2.98 -2.87 6.76
CA ALA A 131 -3.79 -3.95 6.18
C ALA A 131 -3.94 -3.88 4.65
N ASN A 132 -4.06 -2.68 4.08
CA ASN A 132 -4.29 -2.53 2.63
C ASN A 132 -3.12 -3.03 1.78
N GLY A 133 -1.87 -2.86 2.26
CA GLY A 133 -0.70 -3.45 1.60
C GLY A 133 -0.78 -4.98 1.55
N HIS A 134 -1.23 -5.62 2.63
CA HIS A 134 -1.41 -7.07 2.65
C HIS A 134 -2.56 -7.54 1.75
N LEU A 135 -3.66 -6.79 1.70
CA LEU A 135 -4.78 -7.10 0.79
C LEU A 135 -4.32 -7.03 -0.67
N ALA A 136 -3.58 -6.00 -1.05
CA ALA A 136 -3.04 -5.86 -2.40
C ALA A 136 -2.05 -6.99 -2.74
N ALA A 137 -1.12 -7.29 -1.84
CA ALA A 137 -0.17 -8.39 -2.02
C ALA A 137 -0.87 -9.74 -2.20
N ASN A 138 -1.95 -10.01 -1.46
CA ASN A 138 -2.73 -11.24 -1.60
C ASN A 138 -3.49 -11.32 -2.94
N CYS A 139 -3.70 -10.21 -3.61
CA CYS A 139 -4.24 -10.15 -4.98
C CYS A 139 -3.15 -10.22 -6.06
N GLY A 140 -1.89 -10.41 -5.68
CA GLY A 140 -0.75 -10.41 -6.63
C GLY A 140 -0.34 -9.03 -7.12
N ILE A 141 -0.81 -7.96 -6.46
CA ILE A 141 -0.47 -6.59 -6.83
C ILE A 141 0.86 -6.18 -6.20
N PRO A 142 1.77 -5.54 -6.94
CA PRO A 142 2.97 -4.94 -6.38
C PRO A 142 2.64 -3.93 -5.27
N VAL A 143 3.42 -3.96 -4.18
CA VAL A 143 3.20 -3.07 -3.04
C VAL A 143 4.48 -2.31 -2.71
N LEU A 144 4.45 -0.99 -2.81
CA LEU A 144 5.46 -0.12 -2.24
C LEU A 144 5.10 0.19 -0.79
N THR A 145 5.86 -0.37 0.16
CA THR A 145 5.61 -0.16 1.58
C THR A 145 6.52 0.92 2.16
N ILE A 146 5.92 1.89 2.84
CA ILE A 146 6.64 2.96 3.56
C ILE A 146 6.70 2.59 5.05
N TRP A 147 7.92 2.40 5.55
CA TRP A 147 8.20 1.97 6.91
C TRP A 147 8.62 3.15 7.78
N GLY A 148 8.00 3.27 8.95
CA GLY A 148 8.31 4.28 9.95
C GLY A 148 9.12 3.74 11.11
N MET A 149 8.49 3.68 12.30
CA MET A 149 9.09 3.13 13.52
C MET A 149 9.13 1.60 13.54
N THR A 150 8.65 0.95 12.48
CA THR A 150 8.76 -0.50 12.23
C THR A 150 9.82 -0.77 11.16
N HIS A 151 10.04 -2.04 10.86
CA HIS A 151 11.01 -2.46 9.85
C HIS A 151 10.58 -3.80 9.25
N PRO A 152 10.91 -4.11 7.99
CA PRO A 152 10.64 -5.43 7.39
C PRO A 152 11.11 -6.60 8.26
N PHE A 153 12.18 -6.43 9.04
CA PHE A 153 12.68 -7.44 9.98
C PHE A 153 11.69 -7.81 11.09
N CYS A 154 10.69 -7.01 11.36
CA CYS A 154 9.60 -7.33 12.29
C CYS A 154 8.66 -8.43 11.77
N GLY A 155 8.78 -8.83 10.50
CA GLY A 155 8.00 -9.93 9.91
C GLY A 155 6.61 -9.50 9.41
N PHE A 156 6.39 -8.22 9.14
CA PHE A 156 5.13 -7.68 8.62
C PHE A 156 5.22 -7.26 7.15
N THR A 157 6.24 -7.68 6.43
CA THR A 157 6.31 -7.47 4.97
C THR A 157 5.12 -8.14 4.29
N PRO A 158 4.41 -7.48 3.39
CA PRO A 158 3.37 -8.10 2.59
C PRO A 158 3.90 -9.31 1.82
N PHE A 159 3.04 -10.30 1.62
CA PHE A 159 3.42 -11.58 1.01
C PHE A 159 3.98 -11.37 -0.41
N ASP A 160 5.04 -12.12 -0.74
CA ASP A 160 5.67 -12.18 -2.07
C ASP A 160 6.09 -10.83 -2.65
N GLN A 161 6.47 -9.89 -1.78
CA GLN A 161 6.98 -8.58 -2.23
C GLN A 161 8.51 -8.54 -2.21
N SER A 162 9.09 -7.95 -3.26
CA SER A 162 10.52 -7.67 -3.30
C SER A 162 10.93 -6.77 -2.13
N SER A 163 12.09 -7.06 -1.53
CA SER A 163 12.69 -6.18 -0.52
C SER A 163 12.97 -4.77 -1.05
N GLU A 164 13.14 -4.64 -2.37
CA GLU A 164 13.33 -3.35 -3.03
C GLU A 164 12.07 -2.49 -3.02
N ASN A 165 10.89 -3.07 -2.89
CA ASN A 165 9.61 -2.38 -2.80
C ASN A 165 9.36 -1.79 -1.40
N SER A 166 10.41 -1.37 -0.73
CA SER A 166 10.37 -0.78 0.60
C SER A 166 11.09 0.56 0.64
N ILE A 167 10.48 1.53 1.31
CA ILE A 167 11.14 2.79 1.69
C ILE A 167 11.17 2.83 3.21
N MET A 168 12.32 3.17 3.76
CA MET A 168 12.57 3.12 5.20
C MET A 168 13.25 4.39 5.67
N ILE A 169 12.94 4.82 6.89
CA ILE A 169 13.69 5.87 7.56
C ILE A 169 15.16 5.41 7.72
N ASP A 170 16.10 6.32 7.43
CA ASP A 170 17.53 6.02 7.53
C ASP A 170 17.93 5.69 8.97
N ARG A 171 18.35 4.46 9.20
CA ARG A 171 18.79 3.97 10.51
C ARG A 171 20.15 4.53 10.95
N ASN A 172 20.92 5.13 10.07
CA ASN A 172 22.14 5.86 10.48
C ASN A 172 21.76 7.15 11.21
N LEU A 173 20.66 7.78 10.82
CA LEU A 173 20.11 8.97 11.50
C LEU A 173 19.23 8.58 12.70
N TYR A 174 18.54 7.45 12.61
CA TYR A 174 17.57 6.97 13.61
C TYR A 174 17.85 5.53 14.03
N PRO A 175 18.97 5.26 14.75
CA PRO A 175 19.50 3.91 14.99
C PRO A 175 18.60 3.02 15.87
N SER A 176 17.65 3.59 16.61
CA SER A 176 16.75 2.81 17.46
C SER A 176 15.57 2.18 16.68
N ILE A 177 15.48 2.39 15.35
CA ILE A 177 14.46 1.74 14.53
C ILE A 177 14.88 0.28 14.22
N PRO A 178 13.98 -0.71 14.41
CA PRO A 178 12.58 -0.59 14.86
C PRO A 178 12.46 -0.29 16.36
N THR A 179 11.62 0.71 16.71
CA THR A 179 11.43 1.14 18.10
C THR A 179 10.49 0.22 18.88
N SER A 180 9.67 -0.52 18.17
CA SER A 180 8.82 -1.60 18.68
C SER A 180 8.32 -2.45 17.52
N VAL A 181 7.87 -3.68 17.81
CA VAL A 181 7.34 -4.61 16.80
C VAL A 181 6.12 -4.03 16.07
N PHE A 182 5.27 -3.29 16.78
CA PHE A 182 4.02 -2.73 16.25
C PHE A 182 4.11 -1.26 15.84
N GLY A 183 5.26 -0.59 16.01
CA GLY A 183 5.40 0.84 15.67
C GLY A 183 4.62 1.80 16.58
N ASN A 184 4.15 1.33 17.74
CA ASN A 184 3.34 2.10 18.69
C ASN A 184 4.19 2.97 19.64
N LYS A 185 5.52 2.91 19.53
CA LYS A 185 6.46 3.70 20.35
C LYS A 185 7.22 4.67 19.46
N VAL A 186 7.12 5.96 19.75
CA VAL A 186 7.91 7.02 19.11
C VAL A 186 8.81 7.62 20.17
N PRO A 187 10.12 7.33 20.18
CA PRO A 187 11.06 7.89 21.14
C PRO A 187 11.18 9.41 20.98
N LYS A 188 11.58 10.09 22.05
CA LYS A 188 11.89 11.52 22.01
C LYS A 188 12.99 11.79 20.97
N GLY A 189 12.75 12.76 20.09
CA GLY A 189 13.65 13.13 18.99
C GLY A 189 13.38 12.35 17.69
N TYR A 190 12.39 11.43 17.66
CA TYR A 190 12.00 10.69 16.46
C TYR A 190 10.66 11.15 15.88
N GLU A 191 10.04 12.19 16.46
CA GLU A 191 8.71 12.67 16.08
C GLU A 191 8.63 13.14 14.62
N SER A 192 9.75 13.61 14.10
CA SER A 192 9.87 14.08 12.70
C SER A 192 10.65 13.13 11.79
N ALA A 193 11.00 11.92 12.25
CA ALA A 193 11.86 11.01 11.50
C ALA A 193 11.31 10.66 10.10
N PHE A 194 9.99 10.54 9.95
CA PHE A 194 9.37 10.34 8.64
C PHE A 194 9.63 11.46 7.63
N ARG A 195 9.91 12.69 8.10
CA ARG A 195 10.22 13.81 7.19
C ARG A 195 11.60 13.70 6.53
N SER A 196 12.42 12.72 6.94
CA SER A 196 13.65 12.38 6.23
C SER A 196 13.40 11.59 4.93
N ILE A 197 12.20 11.02 4.76
CA ILE A 197 11.76 10.41 3.49
C ILE A 197 11.10 11.51 2.66
N GLU A 198 11.71 11.87 1.55
CA GLU A 198 11.15 12.90 0.67
C GLU A 198 10.05 12.34 -0.23
N PRO A 199 9.00 13.13 -0.55
CA PRO A 199 7.97 12.72 -1.51
C PRO A 199 8.54 12.25 -2.86
N LYS A 200 9.61 12.87 -3.32
CA LYS A 200 10.31 12.51 -4.56
C LYS A 200 10.81 11.06 -4.54
N GLU A 201 11.35 10.59 -3.42
CA GLU A 201 11.83 9.22 -3.26
C GLU A 201 10.69 8.20 -3.42
N ILE A 202 9.51 8.50 -2.85
CA ILE A 202 8.32 7.65 -2.98
C ILE A 202 7.85 7.62 -4.44
N ILE A 203 7.81 8.78 -5.09
CA ILE A 203 7.38 8.91 -6.49
C ILE A 203 8.32 8.12 -7.41
N GLU A 204 9.63 8.36 -7.33
CA GLU A 204 10.62 7.68 -8.18
C GLU A 204 10.57 6.16 -8.01
N LYS A 205 10.41 5.68 -6.78
CA LYS A 205 10.27 4.26 -6.49
C LYS A 205 8.98 3.68 -7.06
N ALA A 206 7.86 4.39 -6.91
CA ALA A 206 6.57 3.98 -7.46
C ALA A 206 6.63 3.86 -8.99
N LEU A 207 7.20 4.86 -9.67
CA LEU A 207 7.36 4.84 -11.12
C LEU A 207 8.25 3.70 -11.59
N LYS A 208 9.37 3.44 -10.90
CA LYS A 208 10.23 2.30 -11.20
C LYS A 208 9.49 0.98 -11.13
N ILE A 209 8.69 0.75 -10.07
CA ILE A 209 7.92 -0.50 -9.93
C ILE A 209 6.90 -0.64 -11.06
N LEU A 210 6.22 0.45 -11.45
CA LEU A 210 5.28 0.42 -12.58
C LEU A 210 5.96 0.10 -13.91
N ASP A 211 7.14 0.67 -14.17
CA ASP A 211 7.90 0.39 -15.38
C ASP A 211 8.36 -1.08 -15.44
N ASP A 212 8.80 -1.65 -14.31
CA ASP A 212 9.24 -3.04 -14.19
C ASP A 212 8.08 -4.05 -14.38
N THR A 213 6.82 -3.62 -14.19
CA THR A 213 5.63 -4.47 -14.36
C THR A 213 5.06 -4.48 -15.78
N ILE A 214 5.46 -3.54 -16.62
CA ILE A 214 5.07 -3.53 -18.03
C ILE A 214 5.88 -4.61 -18.77
N PRO A 215 5.22 -5.63 -19.39
CA PRO A 215 5.95 -6.59 -20.20
C PRO A 215 6.67 -5.84 -21.33
N HIS A 216 8.00 -5.83 -21.32
CA HIS A 216 8.75 -5.37 -22.46
C HIS A 216 8.52 -6.37 -23.60
N HIS A 217 7.58 -6.07 -24.50
CA HIS A 217 7.42 -6.79 -25.75
C HIS A 217 8.67 -6.50 -26.62
N ASN A 218 9.65 -7.42 -26.54
CA ASN A 218 10.73 -7.52 -27.52
C ASN A 218 10.23 -8.27 -28.74
#